data_da6e1c6483513bd89304c98e71520ed1
#
_entry.id   da6e1c6483513bd89304c98e71520ed1
#
_cell.length_a   1.000
_cell.length_b   1.000
_cell.length_c   1.000
_cell.angle_alpha   90.00
_cell.angle_beta   90.00
_cell.angle_gamma   90.00
#
_symmetry.space_group_name_H-M   'P 1'
#
loop_
_entity.id
_entity.type
_entity.pdbx_description
1 polymer ?
#
loop_
_entity_poly.entity_id
_entity_poly.type
_entity_poly.pdbx_seq_one_letter_code
_entity_poly.pdbx_strand_id
1 'polypeptide(L)'
;ASYNLGEVDTNIGSETFGEVTFSEGIGSQLNHSRNDLDALISNIQVRGSYKKNESQIEFGIKYQSENSKDRIREWEIIDSVGFSVRPLNLNFINDQPYTPYTGPIVPFQNIRAENNLTTNRLSGFIQYSEKGFIGEHKLWWNIGLRGHYWSVNANENSVVNQFIFSPRAQLAIKPAWEKDILFRISGGVYSQPPFYKELRD
;
A
#
# COMPACT_ATOMS: atom_id res chain seq x y z
N ALA A 1 -6.46 -24.97 -5.97
CA ALA A 1 -6.89 -25.62 -4.75
C ALA A 1 -8.25 -26.29 -5.00
N SER A 2 -8.42 -27.53 -4.56
CA SER A 2 -9.68 -28.24 -4.63
C SER A 2 -10.39 -28.14 -3.29
N TYR A 3 -11.68 -27.88 -3.32
CA TYR A 3 -12.53 -27.78 -2.15
C TYR A 3 -13.63 -28.81 -2.21
N ASN A 4 -13.98 -29.32 -1.05
CA ASN A 4 -15.26 -30.01 -0.87
C ASN A 4 -16.25 -28.94 -0.37
N LEU A 5 -17.14 -28.51 -1.23
CA LEU A 5 -18.16 -27.51 -0.93
C LEU A 5 -19.43 -28.17 -0.47
N GLY A 6 -19.34 -29.07 0.52
CA GLY A 6 -20.48 -29.77 1.04
C GLY A 6 -20.27 -30.20 2.47
N GLU A 7 -21.35 -30.37 3.19
CA GLU A 7 -21.38 -30.92 4.52
C GLU A 7 -22.07 -32.29 4.49
N VAL A 8 -21.53 -33.22 5.24
CA VAL A 8 -22.06 -34.54 5.43
C VAL A 8 -22.55 -34.67 6.87
N ASP A 9 -23.69 -35.26 7.10
CA ASP A 9 -24.16 -35.54 8.45
C ASP A 9 -23.20 -36.54 9.13
N THR A 10 -22.46 -36.09 10.11
CA THR A 10 -21.53 -36.88 10.90
C THR A 10 -22.11 -37.32 12.25
N ASN A 11 -23.38 -37.05 12.52
CA ASN A 11 -24.03 -37.38 13.76
C ASN A 11 -24.31 -38.89 13.84
N ILE A 12 -23.55 -39.59 14.66
CA ILE A 12 -23.71 -41.03 14.87
C ILE A 12 -25.06 -41.28 15.56
N GLY A 13 -25.97 -41.94 14.89
CA GLY A 13 -27.34 -42.23 15.38
C GLY A 13 -28.43 -41.38 14.73
N SER A 14 -28.06 -40.46 13.84
CA SER A 14 -29.03 -39.82 12.95
C SER A 14 -29.47 -40.79 11.84
N GLU A 15 -30.74 -40.69 11.42
CA GLU A 15 -31.22 -41.44 10.26
C GLU A 15 -30.53 -41.03 8.95
N THR A 16 -29.95 -39.83 8.94
CA THR A 16 -29.22 -39.21 7.80
C THR A 16 -27.71 -39.32 7.92
N PHE A 17 -27.21 -40.15 8.85
CA PHE A 17 -25.75 -40.32 9.02
C PHE A 17 -25.07 -40.75 7.73
N GLY A 18 -24.09 -39.96 7.30
CA GLY A 18 -23.35 -40.18 6.07
C GLY A 18 -24.00 -39.59 4.82
N GLU A 19 -25.19 -39.02 4.92
CA GLU A 19 -25.84 -38.32 3.82
C GLU A 19 -25.31 -36.90 3.70
N VAL A 20 -25.30 -36.41 2.47
CA VAL A 20 -24.89 -35.02 2.19
C VAL A 20 -26.05 -34.10 2.55
N THR A 21 -25.89 -33.33 3.63
CA THR A 21 -26.94 -32.43 4.13
C THR A 21 -26.95 -31.10 3.38
N PHE A 22 -25.80 -30.72 2.86
CA PHE A 22 -25.63 -29.49 2.10
C PHE A 22 -24.56 -29.71 1.04
N SER A 23 -24.78 -29.25 -0.17
CA SER A 23 -23.78 -29.30 -1.23
C SER A 23 -23.83 -28.02 -2.09
N GLU A 24 -22.76 -27.24 -2.09
CA GLU A 24 -22.57 -26.14 -3.05
C GLU A 24 -21.83 -26.59 -4.32
N GLY A 25 -21.21 -27.75 -4.28
CA GLY A 25 -20.46 -28.33 -5.38
C GLY A 25 -19.16 -28.96 -4.92
N ILE A 26 -18.60 -29.79 -5.76
CA ILE A 26 -17.27 -30.38 -5.61
C ILE A 26 -16.47 -29.94 -6.81
N GLY A 27 -15.35 -29.28 -6.61
CA GLY A 27 -14.54 -28.81 -7.72
C GLY A 27 -13.26 -28.13 -7.28
N SER A 28 -12.54 -27.62 -8.25
CA SER A 28 -11.39 -26.74 -8.01
C SER A 28 -11.76 -25.30 -8.30
N GLN A 29 -11.42 -24.43 -7.37
CA GLN A 29 -11.51 -23.00 -7.56
C GLN A 29 -10.22 -22.51 -8.18
N LEU A 30 -10.33 -21.79 -9.28
CA LEU A 30 -9.23 -21.20 -9.99
C LEU A 30 -9.44 -19.68 -10.08
N ASN A 31 -8.66 -18.95 -9.33
CA ASN A 31 -8.68 -17.49 -9.37
C ASN A 31 -7.64 -17.01 -10.37
N HIS A 32 -8.08 -16.23 -11.33
CA HIS A 32 -7.23 -15.53 -12.26
C HIS A 32 -7.19 -14.06 -11.90
N SER A 33 -5.99 -13.51 -11.83
CA SER A 33 -5.78 -12.07 -11.64
C SER A 33 -4.85 -11.59 -12.74
N ARG A 34 -5.24 -10.51 -13.39
CA ARG A 34 -4.43 -9.82 -14.39
C ARG A 34 -4.42 -8.34 -14.07
N ASN A 35 -3.25 -7.87 -13.69
CA ASN A 35 -3.02 -6.47 -13.37
C ASN A 35 -2.06 -5.89 -14.40
N ASP A 36 -2.50 -4.84 -15.08
CA ASP A 36 -1.68 -4.06 -15.99
C ASP A 36 -1.46 -2.68 -15.35
N LEU A 37 -0.22 -2.37 -14.99
CA LEU A 37 0.16 -1.07 -14.45
C LEU A 37 1.09 -0.35 -15.43
N ASP A 38 0.67 0.82 -15.88
CA ASP A 38 1.48 1.75 -16.65
C ASP A 38 1.69 3.01 -15.82
N ALA A 39 2.93 3.32 -15.48
CA ALA A 39 3.26 4.44 -14.63
C ALA A 39 4.40 5.27 -15.23
N LEU A 40 4.12 6.54 -15.46
CA LEU A 40 5.11 7.53 -15.86
C LEU A 40 5.44 8.43 -14.69
N ILE A 41 6.69 8.39 -14.22
CA ILE A 41 7.19 9.20 -13.13
C ILE A 41 8.22 10.19 -13.67
N SER A 42 7.91 11.46 -13.58
CA SER A 42 8.83 12.54 -13.93
C SER A 42 9.24 13.29 -12.66
N ASN A 43 10.53 13.50 -12.47
CA ASN A 43 10.99 14.27 -11.32
C ASN A 43 12.13 15.21 -11.69
N ILE A 44 12.12 16.37 -11.05
CA ILE A 44 13.15 17.39 -11.12
C ILE A 44 13.56 17.77 -9.70
N GLN A 45 14.86 17.86 -9.45
CA GLN A 45 15.37 18.17 -8.13
C GLN A 45 16.58 19.10 -8.24
N VAL A 46 16.59 20.10 -7.38
CA VAL A 46 17.74 20.98 -7.16
C VAL A 46 18.12 20.93 -5.70
N ARG A 47 19.42 20.80 -5.44
CA ARG A 47 20.01 20.89 -4.10
C ARG A 47 21.18 21.84 -4.12
N GLY A 48 21.32 22.58 -3.03
CA GLY A 48 22.46 23.44 -2.81
C GLY A 48 22.96 23.36 -1.37
N SER A 49 24.22 23.67 -1.19
CA SER A 49 24.81 23.82 0.13
C SER A 49 25.75 25.02 0.13
N TYR A 50 25.71 25.75 1.21
CA TYR A 50 26.62 26.87 1.45
C TYR A 50 27.30 26.67 2.80
N LYS A 51 28.62 26.64 2.79
CA LYS A 51 29.44 26.47 3.99
C LYS A 51 30.28 27.70 4.23
N LYS A 52 30.23 28.19 5.45
CA LYS A 52 31.08 29.29 5.93
C LYS A 52 31.60 28.94 7.31
N ASN A 53 32.91 28.82 7.44
CA ASN A 53 33.56 28.36 8.67
C ASN A 53 32.98 27.03 9.18
N GLU A 54 32.45 27.02 10.39
CA GLU A 54 31.84 25.87 11.05
C GLU A 54 30.31 25.77 10.82
N SER A 55 29.76 26.71 10.06
CA SER A 55 28.32 26.77 9.75
C SER A 55 28.05 26.26 8.34
N GLN A 56 26.96 25.58 8.15
CA GLN A 56 26.50 25.07 6.87
C GLN A 56 24.99 25.21 6.73
N ILE A 57 24.58 25.75 5.60
CA ILE A 57 23.17 25.77 5.16
C ILE A 57 23.02 24.78 4.02
N GLU A 58 22.04 23.91 4.11
CA GLU A 58 21.63 23.03 3.04
C GLU A 58 20.18 23.31 2.67
N PHE A 59 19.87 23.32 1.41
CA PHE A 59 18.52 23.51 0.92
C PHE A 59 18.26 22.68 -0.33
N GLY A 60 17.02 22.43 -0.59
CA GLY A 60 16.64 21.72 -1.79
C GLY A 60 15.17 21.81 -2.07
N ILE A 61 14.83 21.65 -3.34
CA ILE A 61 13.46 21.57 -3.84
C ILE A 61 13.38 20.39 -4.80
N LYS A 62 12.29 19.64 -4.70
CA LYS A 62 11.98 18.53 -5.59
C LYS A 62 10.53 18.61 -6.02
N TYR A 63 10.31 18.54 -7.32
CA TYR A 63 9.00 18.34 -7.92
C TYR A 63 8.94 16.95 -8.55
N GLN A 64 7.85 16.24 -8.34
CA GLN A 64 7.57 14.94 -8.92
C GLN A 64 6.13 14.91 -9.40
N SER A 65 5.97 14.52 -10.66
CA SER A 65 4.68 14.21 -11.28
C SER A 65 4.64 12.73 -11.59
N GLU A 66 3.59 12.07 -11.18
CA GLU A 66 3.35 10.65 -11.39
C GLU A 66 1.97 10.47 -12.01
N ASN A 67 1.93 9.83 -13.16
CA ASN A 67 0.72 9.43 -13.85
C ASN A 67 0.69 7.91 -13.91
N SER A 68 -0.28 7.33 -13.22
CA SER A 68 -0.44 5.88 -13.10
C SER A 68 -1.78 5.47 -13.69
N LYS A 69 -1.75 4.55 -14.64
CA LYS A 69 -2.91 3.87 -15.17
C LYS A 69 -2.86 2.41 -14.72
N ASP A 70 -3.86 2.03 -13.96
CA ASP A 70 -3.96 0.69 -13.41
C ASP A 70 -5.25 0.03 -13.92
N ARG A 71 -5.10 -1.15 -14.45
CA ARG A 71 -6.22 -1.97 -14.90
C ARG A 71 -6.16 -3.31 -14.19
N ILE A 72 -7.19 -3.57 -13.40
CA ILE A 72 -7.34 -4.81 -12.67
C ILE A 72 -8.45 -5.62 -13.31
N ARG A 73 -8.17 -6.90 -13.53
CA ARG A 73 -9.14 -7.89 -13.91
C ARG A 73 -8.94 -9.11 -13.05
N GLU A 74 -9.92 -9.41 -12.25
CA GLU A 74 -9.94 -10.61 -11.42
C GLU A 74 -11.20 -11.38 -11.72
N TRP A 75 -11.07 -12.69 -11.92
CA TRP A 75 -12.19 -13.56 -12.14
C TRP A 75 -11.93 -14.93 -11.55
N GLU A 76 -12.98 -15.53 -11.08
CA GLU A 76 -13.01 -16.88 -10.57
C GLU A 76 -13.66 -17.79 -11.60
N ILE A 77 -13.01 -18.89 -11.93
CA ILE A 77 -13.54 -19.96 -12.75
C ILE A 77 -13.73 -21.17 -11.83
N ILE A 78 -14.94 -21.66 -11.76
CA ILE A 78 -15.25 -22.90 -11.06
C ILE A 78 -15.11 -24.03 -12.06
N ASP A 79 -14.16 -24.93 -11.79
CA ASP A 79 -13.99 -26.15 -12.57
C ASP A 79 -15.06 -27.14 -12.14
N SER A 80 -15.77 -27.66 -13.13
CA SER A 80 -16.85 -28.60 -12.89
C SER A 80 -16.36 -30.03 -12.80
N VAL A 81 -16.00 -30.47 -11.62
CA VAL A 81 -16.00 -31.92 -11.36
C VAL A 81 -17.37 -32.30 -10.87
N GLY A 82 -18.35 -32.25 -11.78
CA GLY A 82 -19.74 -32.57 -11.47
C GLY A 82 -20.67 -31.37 -11.32
N PHE A 83 -20.17 -30.19 -11.05
CA PHE A 83 -20.95 -28.94 -11.04
C PHE A 83 -20.28 -27.92 -11.92
N SER A 84 -20.97 -27.44 -12.91
CA SER A 84 -20.42 -26.53 -13.90
C SER A 84 -20.53 -25.08 -13.51
N VAL A 85 -21.37 -24.75 -12.59
CA VAL A 85 -21.61 -23.37 -12.14
C VAL A 85 -21.95 -23.41 -10.67
N ARG A 86 -21.45 -22.43 -9.91
CA ARG A 86 -21.95 -22.21 -8.56
C ARG A 86 -23.45 -21.96 -8.63
N PRO A 87 -24.26 -22.68 -7.84
CA PRO A 87 -25.71 -22.49 -7.87
C PRO A 87 -26.01 -21.02 -7.55
N LEU A 88 -26.80 -20.38 -8.39
CA LEU A 88 -27.27 -19.01 -8.16
C LEU A 88 -28.27 -18.94 -6.98
N ASN A 89 -28.74 -20.07 -6.48
CA ASN A 89 -29.71 -20.13 -5.44
C ASN A 89 -29.11 -20.71 -4.18
N LEU A 90 -29.17 -19.96 -3.09
CA LEU A 90 -28.72 -20.38 -1.76
C LEU A 90 -29.52 -21.57 -1.16
N ASN A 91 -30.65 -21.90 -1.74
CA ASN A 91 -31.47 -23.03 -1.35
C ASN A 91 -31.18 -24.28 -2.20
N PHE A 92 -29.99 -24.36 -2.76
CA PHE A 92 -29.58 -25.52 -3.53
C PHE A 92 -29.53 -26.74 -2.62
N ILE A 93 -30.43 -27.64 -2.85
CA ILE A 93 -30.45 -28.96 -2.24
C ILE A 93 -29.78 -29.92 -3.19
N ASN A 94 -28.96 -30.80 -2.66
CA ASN A 94 -28.25 -31.80 -3.44
C ASN A 94 -29.24 -32.69 -4.19
N ASP A 95 -29.45 -32.39 -5.46
CA ASP A 95 -30.23 -33.25 -6.37
C ASP A 95 -29.33 -34.36 -6.89
N GLN A 96 -29.49 -35.55 -6.37
CA GLN A 96 -28.85 -36.75 -6.87
C GLN A 96 -29.90 -37.64 -7.60
N PRO A 97 -29.61 -38.06 -8.83
CA PRO A 97 -28.49 -37.72 -9.71
C PRO A 97 -28.65 -36.32 -10.33
N TYR A 98 -27.59 -35.52 -10.29
CA TYR A 98 -27.61 -34.21 -10.92
C TYR A 98 -27.28 -34.30 -12.40
N THR A 99 -27.79 -33.35 -13.17
CA THR A 99 -27.46 -33.22 -14.59
C THR A 99 -26.21 -32.29 -14.70
N PRO A 100 -25.08 -32.79 -15.21
CA PRO A 100 -23.91 -31.96 -15.41
C PRO A 100 -24.24 -30.77 -16.33
N TYR A 101 -23.70 -29.61 -15.95
CA TYR A 101 -23.82 -28.45 -16.83
C TYR A 101 -22.96 -28.66 -18.08
N THR A 102 -23.55 -28.53 -19.24
CA THR A 102 -22.91 -28.73 -20.53
C THR A 102 -22.59 -27.43 -21.25
N GLY A 103 -22.93 -26.30 -20.67
CA GLY A 103 -22.65 -24.98 -21.20
C GLY A 103 -21.20 -24.52 -21.00
N PRO A 104 -20.83 -23.38 -21.56
CA PRO A 104 -19.50 -22.80 -21.34
C PRO A 104 -19.31 -22.41 -19.87
N ILE A 105 -18.11 -22.67 -19.34
CA ILE A 105 -17.72 -22.18 -18.01
C ILE A 105 -17.64 -20.66 -18.06
N VAL A 106 -18.41 -20.01 -17.22
CA VAL A 106 -18.40 -18.54 -17.12
C VAL A 106 -17.71 -18.09 -15.82
N PRO A 107 -17.04 -16.96 -15.82
CA PRO A 107 -16.45 -16.41 -14.60
C PRO A 107 -17.52 -16.16 -13.55
N PHE A 108 -17.34 -16.71 -12.35
CA PHE A 108 -18.28 -16.52 -11.24
C PHE A 108 -18.17 -15.11 -10.65
N GLN A 109 -16.96 -14.69 -10.39
CA GLN A 109 -16.67 -13.31 -10.00
C GLN A 109 -15.88 -12.64 -11.12
N ASN A 110 -16.26 -11.45 -11.47
CA ASN A 110 -15.58 -10.68 -12.50
C ASN A 110 -15.44 -9.24 -12.02
N ILE A 111 -14.29 -8.97 -11.43
CA ILE A 111 -13.93 -7.64 -10.97
C ILE A 111 -13.15 -6.97 -12.09
N ARG A 112 -13.62 -5.81 -12.51
CA ARG A 112 -12.92 -4.96 -13.47
C ARG A 112 -12.83 -3.57 -12.88
N ALA A 113 -11.62 -3.11 -12.70
CA ALA A 113 -11.35 -1.74 -12.29
C ALA A 113 -10.32 -1.12 -13.21
N GLU A 114 -10.53 0.12 -13.55
CA GLU A 114 -9.57 0.93 -14.30
C GLU A 114 -9.42 2.26 -13.57
N ASN A 115 -8.22 2.48 -13.05
CA ASN A 115 -7.86 3.67 -12.31
C ASN A 115 -6.88 4.50 -13.12
N ASN A 116 -7.12 5.79 -13.20
CA ASN A 116 -6.18 6.75 -13.73
C ASN A 116 -5.92 7.80 -12.66
N LEU A 117 -4.71 7.78 -12.12
CA LEU A 117 -4.33 8.60 -11.00
C LEU A 117 -3.16 9.50 -11.39
N THR A 118 -3.35 10.79 -11.26
CA THR A 118 -2.27 11.77 -11.41
C THR A 118 -1.92 12.36 -10.06
N THR A 119 -0.69 12.17 -9.63
CA THR A 119 -0.17 12.72 -8.38
C THR A 119 0.93 13.73 -8.66
N ASN A 120 0.79 14.92 -8.14
CA ASN A 120 1.83 15.95 -8.17
C ASN A 120 2.34 16.19 -6.75
N ARG A 121 3.65 16.15 -6.58
CA ARG A 121 4.31 16.32 -5.28
C ARG A 121 5.38 17.39 -5.40
N LEU A 122 5.31 18.38 -4.52
CA LEU A 122 6.34 19.38 -4.35
C LEU A 122 6.91 19.25 -2.94
N SER A 123 8.20 19.13 -2.81
CA SER A 123 8.85 19.11 -1.50
C SER A 123 10.04 20.05 -1.48
N GLY A 124 10.21 20.75 -0.38
CA GLY A 124 11.36 21.62 -0.16
C GLY A 124 11.90 21.45 1.25
N PHE A 125 13.17 21.68 1.43
CA PHE A 125 13.78 21.70 2.75
C PHE A 125 14.87 22.78 2.85
N ILE A 126 15.03 23.26 4.05
CA ILE A 126 16.18 24.07 4.47
C ILE A 126 16.68 23.53 5.80
N GLN A 127 17.97 23.46 5.95
CA GLN A 127 18.63 22.94 7.13
C GLN A 127 19.86 23.81 7.43
N TYR A 128 20.00 24.19 8.68
CA TYR A 128 21.17 24.86 9.19
C TYR A 128 21.88 23.98 10.20
N SER A 129 23.17 23.86 10.07
CA SER A 129 24.02 23.12 11.02
C SER A 129 25.24 23.95 11.36
N GLU A 130 25.64 23.83 12.61
CA GLU A 130 26.83 24.55 13.11
C GLU A 130 27.58 23.69 14.11
N LYS A 131 28.88 23.83 14.07
CA LYS A 131 29.81 23.29 15.06
C LYS A 131 30.37 24.42 15.90
N GLY A 132 30.42 24.22 17.18
CA GLY A 132 30.90 25.23 18.13
C GLY A 132 31.45 24.59 19.38
N PHE A 133 31.73 25.44 20.35
CA PHE A 133 32.23 25.06 21.66
C PHE A 133 31.38 25.73 22.76
N ILE A 134 31.16 25.03 23.83
CA ILE A 134 30.67 25.58 25.09
C ILE A 134 31.76 25.32 26.12
N GLY A 135 32.55 26.33 26.42
CA GLY A 135 33.80 26.15 27.17
C GLY A 135 34.76 25.23 26.39
N GLU A 136 35.18 24.14 27.01
CA GLU A 136 36.05 23.12 26.38
C GLU A 136 35.28 22.04 25.63
N HIS A 137 33.94 21.99 25.77
CA HIS A 137 33.10 20.96 25.19
C HIS A 137 32.77 21.25 23.74
N LYS A 138 32.89 20.26 22.85
CA LYS A 138 32.50 20.39 21.44
C LYS A 138 30.97 20.24 21.32
N LEU A 139 30.37 21.14 20.57
CA LEU A 139 28.94 21.20 20.32
C LEU A 139 28.66 21.08 18.84
N TRP A 140 27.64 20.34 18.47
CA TRP A 140 27.04 20.32 17.12
C TRP A 140 25.53 20.48 17.25
N TRP A 141 24.99 21.32 16.45
CA TRP A 141 23.54 21.44 16.37
C TRP A 141 23.08 21.56 14.93
N ASN A 142 21.86 21.12 14.70
CA ASN A 142 21.24 21.09 13.40
C ASN A 142 19.75 21.36 13.57
N ILE A 143 19.25 22.32 12.83
CA ILE A 143 17.82 22.65 12.76
C ILE A 143 17.41 22.61 11.31
N GLY A 144 16.32 21.93 11.03
CA GLY A 144 15.78 21.81 9.68
C GLY A 144 14.28 21.93 9.63
N LEU A 145 13.79 22.44 8.54
CA LEU A 145 12.38 22.48 8.18
C LEU A 145 12.20 21.86 6.82
N ARG A 146 11.22 20.97 6.71
CA ARG A 146 10.81 20.39 5.46
C ARG A 146 9.32 20.62 5.22
N GLY A 147 8.98 21.05 4.00
CA GLY A 147 7.62 21.17 3.54
C GLY A 147 7.31 20.14 2.46
N HIS A 148 6.12 19.57 2.50
CA HIS A 148 5.57 18.72 1.47
C HIS A 148 4.20 19.23 1.06
N TYR A 149 4.03 19.41 -0.22
CA TYR A 149 2.74 19.64 -0.84
C TYR A 149 2.47 18.51 -1.82
N TRP A 150 1.28 17.93 -1.78
CA TRP A 150 0.85 17.00 -2.80
C TRP A 150 -0.59 17.25 -3.20
N SER A 151 -0.85 16.90 -4.43
CA SER A 151 -2.15 16.97 -5.06
C SER A 151 -2.40 15.65 -5.75
N VAL A 152 -3.55 15.06 -5.50
CA VAL A 152 -4.00 13.81 -6.10
C VAL A 152 -5.25 14.12 -6.91
N ASN A 153 -5.22 13.73 -8.18
CA ASN A 153 -6.37 13.78 -9.08
C ASN A 153 -6.68 12.35 -9.51
N ALA A 154 -7.80 11.84 -9.05
CA ALA A 154 -8.34 10.54 -9.46
C ALA A 154 -9.54 10.77 -10.39
N ASN A 155 -9.79 9.85 -11.34
CA ASN A 155 -10.88 9.89 -12.29
C ASN A 155 -12.15 10.55 -11.71
N GLU A 156 -12.52 11.71 -12.25
CA GLU A 156 -13.77 12.46 -12.03
C GLU A 156 -14.07 12.97 -10.61
N ASN A 157 -13.32 12.60 -9.56
CA ASN A 157 -13.63 13.01 -8.20
C ASN A 157 -12.47 13.69 -7.50
N SER A 158 -12.80 14.88 -7.00
CA SER A 158 -12.10 15.72 -6.02
C SER A 158 -10.56 15.65 -5.98
N VAL A 159 -9.96 16.73 -6.42
CA VAL A 159 -8.55 17.03 -6.15
C VAL A 159 -8.37 17.18 -4.64
N VAL A 160 -7.66 16.25 -4.04
CA VAL A 160 -7.24 16.36 -2.63
C VAL A 160 -5.87 17.01 -2.59
N ASN A 161 -5.82 18.19 -1.97
CA ASN A 161 -4.58 18.92 -1.78
C ASN A 161 -4.20 18.88 -0.29
N GLN A 162 -2.96 18.61 -0.01
CA GLN A 162 -2.47 18.63 1.37
C GLN A 162 -1.09 19.24 1.45
N PHE A 163 -0.88 20.00 2.52
CA PHE A 163 0.40 20.60 2.82
C PHE A 163 0.83 20.24 4.25
N ILE A 164 2.08 19.78 4.39
CA ILE A 164 2.62 19.33 5.68
C ILE A 164 3.99 19.94 5.90
N PHE A 165 4.21 20.39 7.14
CA PHE A 165 5.51 20.81 7.64
C PHE A 165 6.10 19.76 8.58
N SER A 166 7.39 19.56 8.45
CA SER A 166 8.18 18.60 9.23
C SER A 166 9.41 19.28 9.82
N PRO A 167 9.27 19.98 10.94
CA PRO A 167 10.41 20.55 11.67
C PRO A 167 11.21 19.43 12.34
N ARG A 168 12.52 19.62 12.41
CA ARG A 168 13.45 18.72 13.09
C ARG A 168 14.60 19.49 13.70
N ALA A 169 15.10 18.98 14.81
CA ALA A 169 16.29 19.50 15.48
C ALA A 169 17.13 18.35 16.03
N GLN A 170 18.41 18.59 16.08
CA GLN A 170 19.38 17.67 16.66
C GLN A 170 20.46 18.48 17.37
N LEU A 171 20.83 18.01 18.56
CA LEU A 171 21.91 18.55 19.36
C LEU A 171 22.86 17.41 19.72
N ALA A 172 24.14 17.64 19.62
CA ALA A 172 25.18 16.72 20.09
C ALA A 172 26.26 17.48 20.85
N ILE A 173 26.62 16.95 21.99
CA ILE A 173 27.69 17.49 22.83
C ILE A 173 28.70 16.40 23.15
N LYS A 174 29.97 16.74 22.96
CA LYS A 174 31.09 15.91 23.33
C LYS A 174 31.87 16.63 24.44
N PRO A 175 31.70 16.21 25.70
CA PRO A 175 32.45 16.78 26.80
C PRO A 175 33.97 16.57 26.64
N ALA A 176 34.74 17.48 27.14
CA ALA A 176 36.21 17.37 27.22
C ALA A 176 36.63 16.52 28.41
N TRP A 177 36.10 15.27 28.49
CA TRP A 177 36.44 14.30 29.53
C TRP A 177 37.57 13.40 29.03
N GLU A 178 38.23 12.69 29.93
CA GLU A 178 39.22 11.67 29.59
C GLU A 178 38.61 10.54 28.73
N LYS A 179 37.34 10.24 28.99
CA LYS A 179 36.60 9.24 28.20
C LYS A 179 35.94 9.90 26.99
N ASP A 180 36.09 9.29 25.85
CA ASP A 180 35.47 9.74 24.59
C ASP A 180 33.97 9.39 24.54
N ILE A 181 33.13 10.27 25.10
CA ILE A 181 31.69 10.10 25.16
C ILE A 181 31.02 11.20 24.35
N LEU A 182 30.06 10.83 23.51
CA LEU A 182 29.22 11.73 22.75
C LEU A 182 27.75 11.55 23.16
N PHE A 183 27.15 12.63 23.64
CA PHE A 183 25.71 12.68 23.89
C PHE A 183 25.00 13.29 22.68
N ARG A 184 23.91 12.64 22.26
CA ARG A 184 23.08 13.13 21.13
C ARG A 184 21.60 13.05 21.50
N ILE A 185 20.89 14.14 21.24
CA ILE A 185 19.44 14.21 21.33
C ILE A 185 18.90 14.70 19.99
N SER A 186 17.81 14.14 19.54
CA SER A 186 17.14 14.56 18.31
C SER A 186 15.63 14.41 18.45
N GLY A 187 14.91 15.32 17.82
CA GLY A 187 13.45 15.28 17.77
C GLY A 187 12.95 15.94 16.49
N GLY A 188 11.75 15.56 16.09
CA GLY A 188 11.12 16.15 14.92
C GLY A 188 9.75 15.53 14.63
N VAL A 189 9.01 16.22 13.77
CA VAL A 189 7.76 15.72 13.20
C VAL A 189 8.05 15.14 11.85
N TYR A 190 7.65 13.89 11.64
CA TYR A 190 7.82 13.18 10.40
C TYR A 190 6.45 12.85 9.82
N SER A 191 6.28 13.20 8.56
CA SER A 191 5.07 12.87 7.80
C SER A 191 5.48 12.38 6.44
N GLN A 192 4.75 11.38 5.97
CA GLN A 192 4.94 10.78 4.67
C GLN A 192 3.64 10.92 3.88
N PRO A 193 3.70 11.41 2.63
CA PRO A 193 2.53 11.40 1.76
C PRO A 193 2.11 9.96 1.45
N PRO A 194 0.81 9.70 1.22
CA PRO A 194 0.31 8.39 0.90
C PRO A 194 0.95 7.83 -0.37
N PHE A 195 1.15 6.51 -0.39
CA PHE A 195 1.60 5.80 -1.57
C PHE A 195 0.45 5.52 -2.53
N TYR A 196 0.78 5.24 -3.78
CA TYR A 196 -0.19 4.84 -4.80
C TYR A 196 -1.14 3.74 -4.34
N LYS A 197 -0.65 2.72 -3.63
CA LYS A 197 -1.46 1.61 -3.12
C LYS A 197 -2.54 2.03 -2.12
N GLU A 198 -2.30 3.12 -1.39
CA GLU A 198 -3.23 3.66 -0.38
C GLU A 198 -4.29 4.58 -1.00
N LEU A 199 -4.10 4.97 -2.25
CA LEU A 199 -4.98 5.85 -3.01
C LEU A 199 -5.84 5.09 -4.04
N ARG A 200 -5.68 3.78 -4.10
CA ARG A 200 -6.37 2.89 -5.00
C ARG A 200 -7.57 2.27 -4.29
N ASP A 201 -8.76 2.48 -4.81
CA ASP A 201 -9.99 1.80 -4.42
C ASP A 201 -10.16 0.46 -5.15
#